data_1327600fcef02505dfb5ae88f05fead0
#
_entry.id   1327600fcef02505dfb5ae88f05fead0
#
_cell.length_a   1.000
_cell.length_b   1.000
_cell.length_c   1.000
_cell.angle_alpha   90.00
_cell.angle_beta   90.00
_cell.angle_gamma   90.00
#
_symmetry.space_group_name_H-M   'P 1'
#
loop_
_entity.id
_entity.type
_entity.pdbx_description
1 polymer ?
#
loop_
_entity_poly.entity_id
_entity_poly.type
_entity_poly.pdbx_seq_one_letter_code
_entity_poly.pdbx_strand_id
1 'polypeptide(L)'
;MRYLLVDRIMALEPGNKITGVKNVAMSEDFLEFHFPKNPIMPGIMLLEALIQLSGWLDAASSDFRKWFLVSRVLKCSFYGFVFPGDQVELTVSVGPAPSHDLKIYSGAARVNGKRKIKAEFQGNLVDLETIEEVEEQKRFFQILTRSG
;
A
#
# COMPACT_ATOMS: atom_id res chain seq x y z
N MET A 1 -9.87 13.55 7.54
CA MET A 1 -8.55 12.95 7.82
C MET A 1 -8.21 11.92 6.74
N ARG A 2 -6.98 11.94 6.29
CA ARG A 2 -6.49 10.98 5.29
C ARG A 2 -5.51 10.02 5.97
N TYR A 3 -5.68 8.74 5.73
CA TYR A 3 -4.70 7.76 6.16
C TYR A 3 -3.71 7.52 5.02
N LEU A 4 -2.51 8.09 5.16
CA LEU A 4 -1.43 7.91 4.21
C LEU A 4 -0.49 6.85 4.80
N LEU A 5 -0.59 5.64 4.26
CA LEU A 5 0.06 4.47 4.85
C LEU A 5 1.32 4.01 4.13
N VAL A 6 1.78 4.79 3.15
CA VAL A 6 3.07 4.56 2.50
C VAL A 6 3.93 5.78 2.77
N ASP A 7 5.00 5.60 3.52
CA ASP A 7 5.90 6.69 3.89
C ASP A 7 7.04 6.86 2.91
N ARG A 8 7.38 5.80 2.18
CA ARG A 8 8.44 5.83 1.18
C ARG A 8 8.25 4.72 0.16
N ILE A 9 8.57 5.03 -1.09
CA ILE A 9 8.66 4.04 -2.17
C ILE A 9 10.14 3.76 -2.39
N MET A 10 10.55 2.49 -2.26
CA MET A 10 11.96 2.10 -2.29
C MET A 10 12.41 1.67 -3.68
N ALA A 11 11.56 0.93 -4.39
CA ALA A 11 11.86 0.43 -5.72
C ALA A 11 10.59 0.29 -6.53
N LEU A 12 10.71 0.47 -7.83
CA LEU A 12 9.59 0.42 -8.76
C LEU A 12 10.02 -0.21 -10.08
N GLU A 13 9.34 -1.27 -10.46
CA GLU A 13 9.43 -1.86 -11.80
C GLU A 13 8.08 -1.62 -12.48
N PRO A 14 7.97 -0.66 -13.40
CA PRO A 14 6.68 -0.31 -14.02
C PRO A 14 5.96 -1.54 -14.58
N GLY A 15 4.67 -1.64 -14.29
CA GLY A 15 3.83 -2.74 -14.73
C GLY A 15 4.07 -4.08 -14.04
N ASN A 16 4.99 -4.15 -13.08
CA ASN A 16 5.41 -5.41 -12.48
C ASN A 16 5.38 -5.41 -10.96
N LYS A 17 6.17 -4.56 -10.31
CA LYS A 17 6.40 -4.66 -8.87
C LYS A 17 6.73 -3.30 -8.27
N ILE A 18 6.34 -3.13 -7.01
CA ILE A 18 6.69 -1.96 -6.22
C ILE A 18 7.00 -2.37 -4.78
N THR A 19 7.97 -1.72 -4.18
CA THR A 19 8.29 -1.89 -2.76
C THR A 19 8.27 -0.54 -2.06
N GLY A 20 7.87 -0.55 -0.81
CA GLY A 20 7.78 0.66 -0.01
C GLY A 20 7.90 0.38 1.47
N VAL A 21 7.75 1.43 2.26
CA VAL A 21 7.90 1.39 3.70
C VAL A 21 6.77 2.16 4.37
N LYS A 22 6.26 1.60 5.46
CA LYS A 22 5.42 2.27 6.44
C LYS A 22 6.12 2.26 7.78
N ASN A 23 6.36 3.43 8.34
CA ASN A 23 6.91 3.56 9.70
C ASN A 23 5.75 3.76 10.68
N VAL A 24 5.69 2.96 11.74
CA VAL A 24 4.60 3.05 12.72
C VAL A 24 5.05 3.93 13.87
N ALA A 25 4.43 5.11 13.99
CA ALA A 25 4.74 6.07 15.06
C ALA A 25 3.74 5.90 16.21
N MET A 26 4.19 6.19 17.44
CA MET A 26 3.33 6.19 18.62
C MET A 26 2.14 7.15 18.51
N SER A 27 2.28 8.20 17.73
CA SER A 27 1.25 9.23 17.54
C SER A 27 0.19 8.88 16.51
N GLU A 28 0.25 7.69 15.92
CA GLU A 28 -0.77 7.27 14.95
C GLU A 28 -2.14 7.18 15.62
N ASP A 29 -3.15 7.78 15.01
CA ASP A 29 -4.50 7.85 15.58
C ASP A 29 -5.12 6.49 15.84
N PHE A 30 -4.88 5.53 14.94
CA PHE A 30 -5.46 4.18 15.08
C PHE A 30 -4.93 3.41 16.30
N LEU A 31 -3.82 3.83 16.90
CA LEU A 31 -3.27 3.18 18.09
C LEU A 31 -4.01 3.54 19.36
N GLU A 32 -4.75 4.64 19.38
CA GLU A 32 -5.46 5.11 20.57
C GLU A 32 -6.45 4.07 21.10
N PHE A 33 -7.12 3.36 20.23
CA PHE A 33 -8.14 2.37 20.58
C PHE A 33 -7.76 0.94 20.30
N HIS A 34 -6.62 0.71 19.65
CA HIS A 34 -6.25 -0.65 19.19
C HIS A 34 -4.85 -1.04 19.65
N PHE A 35 -4.60 -1.33 20.90
CA PHE A 35 -5.53 -1.33 22.06
C PHE A 35 -4.95 -0.40 23.12
N PRO A 36 -5.74 0.17 24.06
CA PRO A 36 -5.23 1.17 25.01
C PRO A 36 -4.05 0.70 25.86
N LYS A 37 -4.00 -0.59 26.24
CA LYS A 37 -2.89 -1.14 27.03
C LYS A 37 -1.84 -1.86 26.21
N ASN A 38 -2.09 -2.08 24.93
CA ASN A 38 -1.20 -2.79 24.04
C ASN A 38 -1.39 -2.26 22.62
N PRO A 39 -0.78 -1.11 22.28
CA PRO A 39 -0.97 -0.53 20.96
C PRO A 39 -0.34 -1.39 19.88
N ILE A 40 -1.16 -1.81 18.95
CA ILE A 40 -0.73 -2.55 17.76
C ILE A 40 -1.41 -1.94 16.53
N MET A 41 -0.71 -1.96 15.41
CA MET A 41 -1.30 -1.50 14.15
C MET A 41 -2.37 -2.50 13.70
N PRO A 42 -3.61 -2.04 13.44
CA PRO A 42 -4.64 -2.95 12.93
C PRO A 42 -4.20 -3.65 11.65
N GLY A 43 -4.42 -4.97 11.58
CA GLY A 43 -4.04 -5.74 10.39
C GLY A 43 -4.69 -5.23 9.12
N ILE A 44 -5.93 -4.76 9.22
CA ILE A 44 -6.65 -4.19 8.07
C ILE A 44 -5.95 -2.94 7.52
N MET A 45 -5.24 -2.19 8.35
CA MET A 45 -4.48 -1.02 7.92
C MET A 45 -3.22 -1.43 7.15
N LEU A 46 -2.64 -2.58 7.46
CA LEU A 46 -1.54 -3.14 6.67
C LEU A 46 -2.03 -3.53 5.27
N LEU A 47 -3.22 -4.11 5.19
CA LEU A 47 -3.84 -4.42 3.91
C LEU A 47 -4.07 -3.14 3.11
N GLU A 48 -4.59 -2.09 3.75
CA GLU A 48 -4.79 -0.79 3.10
C GLU A 48 -3.47 -0.21 2.61
N ALA A 49 -2.38 -0.35 3.37
CA ALA A 49 -1.07 0.11 2.93
C ALA A 49 -0.63 -0.58 1.63
N LEU A 50 -0.85 -1.88 1.52
CA LEU A 50 -0.55 -2.63 0.29
C LEU A 50 -1.41 -2.17 -0.88
N ILE A 51 -2.69 -1.88 -0.63
CA ILE A 51 -3.61 -1.39 -1.66
C ILE A 51 -3.18 0.00 -2.14
N GLN A 52 -2.80 0.89 -1.22
CA GLN A 52 -2.29 2.22 -1.59
C GLN A 52 -1.01 2.11 -2.42
N LEU A 53 -0.12 1.20 -2.05
CA LEU A 53 1.11 0.97 -2.79
C LEU A 53 0.80 0.50 -4.22
N SER A 54 -0.22 -0.34 -4.39
CA SER A 54 -0.69 -0.78 -5.72
C SER A 54 -1.17 0.39 -6.57
N GLY A 55 -1.84 1.35 -5.96
CA GLY A 55 -2.25 2.58 -6.63
C GLY A 55 -1.05 3.36 -7.17
N TRP A 56 0.01 3.47 -6.40
CA TRP A 56 1.23 4.13 -6.84
C TRP A 56 1.89 3.39 -7.99
N LEU A 57 1.86 2.05 -7.97
CA LEU A 57 2.39 1.26 -9.09
C LEU A 57 1.65 1.56 -10.38
N ASP A 58 0.32 1.59 -10.34
CA ASP A 58 -0.49 1.87 -11.51
C ASP A 58 -0.37 3.33 -11.96
N ALA A 59 -0.30 4.27 -11.03
CA ALA A 59 -0.09 5.67 -11.36
C ALA A 59 1.24 5.86 -12.10
N ALA A 60 2.32 5.35 -11.55
CA ALA A 60 3.64 5.46 -12.17
C ALA A 60 3.71 4.71 -13.51
N SER A 61 3.07 3.56 -13.61
CA SER A 61 3.09 2.74 -14.83
C SER A 61 2.25 3.33 -15.96
N SER A 62 1.29 4.20 -15.64
CA SER A 62 0.38 4.82 -16.61
C SER A 62 0.67 6.30 -16.87
N ASP A 63 1.81 6.80 -16.42
CA ASP A 63 2.14 8.23 -16.46
C ASP A 63 1.06 9.09 -15.78
N PHE A 64 0.62 8.64 -14.61
CA PHE A 64 -0.37 9.30 -13.75
C PHE A 64 -1.74 9.49 -14.41
N ARG A 65 -2.10 8.58 -15.30
CA ARG A 65 -3.43 8.56 -15.89
C ARG A 65 -4.40 7.66 -15.15
N LYS A 66 -3.92 6.59 -14.55
CA LYS A 66 -4.74 5.57 -13.92
C LYS A 66 -4.41 5.39 -12.45
N TRP A 67 -5.41 4.97 -11.69
CA TRP A 67 -5.29 4.59 -10.29
C TRP A 67 -6.03 3.28 -10.06
N PHE A 68 -5.51 2.46 -9.18
CA PHE A 68 -6.14 1.18 -8.83
C PHE A 68 -7.18 1.37 -7.73
N LEU A 69 -8.40 0.93 -7.99
CA LEU A 69 -9.45 0.84 -6.97
C LEU A 69 -9.75 -0.62 -6.69
N VAL A 70 -9.52 -1.04 -5.43
CA VAL A 70 -9.80 -2.39 -4.99
C VAL A 70 -11.31 -2.63 -5.02
N SER A 71 -11.71 -3.81 -5.52
CA SER A 71 -13.11 -4.23 -5.50
C SER A 71 -13.31 -5.50 -4.69
N ARG A 72 -12.27 -6.28 -4.46
CA ARG A 72 -12.38 -7.55 -3.76
C ARG A 72 -11.04 -7.99 -3.17
N VAL A 73 -11.08 -8.44 -1.93
CA VAL A 73 -9.94 -9.11 -1.31
C VAL A 73 -10.15 -10.61 -1.51
N LEU A 74 -9.26 -11.23 -2.27
CA LEU A 74 -9.34 -12.66 -2.60
C LEU A 74 -8.84 -13.52 -1.45
N LYS A 75 -7.79 -13.06 -0.79
CA LYS A 75 -7.13 -13.79 0.28
C LYS A 75 -6.38 -12.81 1.16
N CYS A 76 -6.44 -13.02 2.46
CA CYS A 76 -5.67 -12.21 3.40
C CYS A 76 -5.38 -13.03 4.64
N SER A 77 -4.11 -13.18 4.97
CA SER A 77 -3.65 -13.93 6.14
C SER A 77 -2.78 -13.04 7.01
N PHE A 78 -3.02 -13.06 8.31
CA PHE A 78 -2.29 -12.29 9.31
C PHE A 78 -1.41 -13.25 10.11
N TYR A 79 -0.11 -12.95 10.22
CA TYR A 79 0.88 -13.82 10.84
C TYR A 79 1.48 -13.28 12.13
N GLY A 80 1.20 -12.03 12.46
CA GLY A 80 1.74 -11.43 13.65
C GLY A 80 1.37 -9.96 13.77
N PHE A 81 1.77 -9.37 14.89
CA PHE A 81 1.46 -7.98 15.21
C PHE A 81 2.58 -7.04 14.76
N VAL A 82 2.18 -5.82 14.45
CA VAL A 82 3.07 -4.70 14.17
C VAL A 82 2.88 -3.66 15.27
N PHE A 83 4.00 -3.22 15.83
CA PHE A 83 4.02 -2.34 17.00
C PHE A 83 4.55 -0.96 16.67
N PRO A 84 4.23 0.04 17.50
CA PRO A 84 4.90 1.35 17.40
C PRO A 84 6.42 1.18 17.43
N GLY A 85 7.10 1.90 16.54
CA GLY A 85 8.54 1.80 16.35
C GLY A 85 8.95 0.84 15.25
N ASP A 86 8.05 -0.02 14.79
CA ASP A 86 8.37 -0.92 13.68
C ASP A 86 8.42 -0.19 12.35
N GLN A 87 9.37 -0.60 11.51
CA GLN A 87 9.39 -0.23 10.11
C GLN A 87 8.86 -1.41 9.30
N VAL A 88 7.77 -1.18 8.59
CA VAL A 88 7.10 -2.22 7.83
C VAL A 88 7.55 -2.13 6.37
N GLU A 89 8.12 -3.22 5.88
CA GLU A 89 8.50 -3.36 4.47
C GLU A 89 7.29 -3.88 3.70
N LEU A 90 6.88 -3.12 2.68
CA LEU A 90 5.72 -3.43 1.85
C LEU A 90 6.19 -3.88 0.46
N THR A 91 5.62 -4.96 -0.04
CA THR A 91 5.91 -5.45 -1.39
C THR A 91 4.61 -5.80 -2.09
N VAL A 92 4.45 -5.32 -3.32
CA VAL A 92 3.29 -5.64 -4.16
C VAL A 92 3.76 -6.04 -5.54
N SER A 93 3.22 -7.13 -6.05
CA SER A 93 3.52 -7.64 -7.40
C SER A 93 2.23 -7.85 -8.18
N VAL A 94 2.29 -7.59 -9.48
CA VAL A 94 1.16 -7.84 -10.38
C VAL A 94 1.02 -9.33 -10.61
N GLY A 95 -0.21 -9.85 -10.44
CA GLY A 95 -0.55 -11.21 -10.76
C GLY A 95 -1.15 -11.33 -12.17
N PRO A 96 -1.46 -12.58 -12.60
CA PRO A 96 -2.09 -12.79 -13.89
C PRO A 96 -3.48 -12.15 -13.94
N ALA A 97 -3.70 -11.27 -14.91
CA ALA A 97 -4.96 -10.57 -15.07
C ALA A 97 -5.97 -11.44 -15.82
N PRO A 98 -7.18 -11.66 -15.26
CA PRO A 98 -8.23 -12.43 -15.92
C PRO A 98 -8.81 -11.71 -17.14
N SER A 99 -8.73 -10.38 -17.18
CA SER A 99 -9.24 -9.57 -18.28
C SER A 99 -8.50 -8.23 -18.34
N HIS A 100 -8.79 -7.44 -19.39
CA HIS A 100 -8.16 -6.15 -19.64
C HIS A 100 -8.38 -5.15 -18.50
N ASP A 101 -9.57 -5.16 -17.91
CA ASP A 101 -9.98 -4.14 -16.93
C ASP A 101 -9.78 -4.59 -15.49
N LEU A 102 -9.43 -5.85 -15.26
CA LEU A 102 -9.30 -6.41 -13.93
C LEU A 102 -7.84 -6.69 -13.62
N LYS A 103 -7.36 -6.05 -12.55
CA LYS A 103 -6.01 -6.25 -12.06
C LYS A 103 -6.02 -7.08 -10.79
N ILE A 104 -5.09 -8.01 -10.69
CA ILE A 104 -4.87 -8.80 -9.47
C ILE A 104 -3.46 -8.51 -8.96
N TYR A 105 -3.37 -8.27 -7.66
CA TYR A 105 -2.10 -8.03 -6.98
C TYR A 105 -1.89 -9.01 -5.86
N SER A 106 -0.64 -9.36 -5.65
CA SER A 106 -0.16 -10.13 -4.51
C SER A 106 0.76 -9.23 -3.69
N GLY A 107 0.51 -9.15 -2.39
CA GLY A 107 1.29 -8.29 -1.52
C GLY A 107 1.67 -8.96 -0.21
N ALA A 108 2.71 -8.44 0.40
CA ALA A 108 3.16 -8.87 1.71
C ALA A 108 3.77 -7.70 2.48
N ALA A 109 3.59 -7.74 3.81
CA ALA A 109 4.23 -6.79 4.72
C ALA A 109 5.10 -7.56 5.69
N ARG A 110 6.32 -7.06 5.91
CA ARG A 110 7.31 -7.70 6.79
C ARG A 110 7.92 -6.68 7.74
N VAL A 111 8.29 -7.16 8.92
CA VAL A 111 9.08 -6.40 9.89
C VAL A 111 10.30 -7.26 10.23
N ASN A 112 11.49 -6.69 10.04
CA ASN A 112 12.77 -7.41 10.24
C ASN A 112 12.79 -8.78 9.53
N GLY A 113 12.29 -8.81 8.29
CA GLY A 113 12.24 -10.01 7.47
C GLY A 113 11.11 -10.98 7.80
N LYS A 114 10.38 -10.77 8.88
CA LYS A 114 9.27 -11.64 9.29
C LYS A 114 7.96 -11.16 8.66
N ARG A 115 7.27 -12.06 8.00
CA ARG A 115 5.97 -11.76 7.38
C ARG A 115 4.92 -11.48 8.44
N LYS A 116 4.22 -10.36 8.31
CA LYS A 116 3.11 -9.97 9.18
C LYS A 116 1.76 -10.11 8.50
N ILE A 117 1.72 -9.90 7.18
CA ILE A 117 0.51 -10.08 6.38
C ILE A 117 0.91 -10.56 4.99
N LYS A 118 0.04 -11.37 4.40
CA LYS A 118 0.08 -11.74 2.98
C LYS A 118 -1.33 -11.63 2.43
N ALA A 119 -1.46 -11.00 1.27
CA ALA A 119 -2.78 -10.75 0.70
C ALA A 119 -2.77 -10.87 -0.82
N GLU A 120 -3.92 -11.23 -1.37
CA GLU A 120 -4.22 -11.13 -2.78
C GLU A 120 -5.52 -10.35 -2.92
N PHE A 121 -5.53 -9.37 -3.81
CA PHE A 121 -6.69 -8.52 -4.01
C PHE A 121 -6.81 -8.13 -5.47
N GLN A 122 -8.03 -7.80 -5.86
CA GLN A 122 -8.32 -7.42 -7.23
C GLN A 122 -9.12 -6.12 -7.27
N GLY A 123 -9.07 -5.48 -8.41
CA GLY A 123 -9.82 -4.26 -8.65
C GLY A 123 -9.65 -3.77 -10.08
N ASN A 124 -10.12 -2.58 -10.31
CA ASN A 124 -10.15 -1.96 -11.62
C ASN A 124 -9.30 -0.71 -11.65
N LEU A 125 -8.77 -0.40 -12.82
CA LEU A 125 -8.12 0.88 -13.04
C LEU A 125 -9.18 1.93 -13.38
N VAL A 126 -9.09 3.08 -12.74
CA VAL A 126 -9.95 4.23 -13.01
C VAL A 126 -9.08 5.42 -13.42
N ASP A 127 -9.68 6.39 -14.08
CA ASP A 127 -8.95 7.60 -14.45
C ASP A 127 -8.61 8.40 -13.19
N LEU A 128 -7.33 8.65 -12.98
CA LEU A 128 -6.85 9.34 -11.77
C LEU A 128 -7.49 10.71 -11.62
N GLU A 129 -7.68 11.44 -12.72
CA GLU A 129 -8.26 12.78 -12.70
C GLU A 129 -9.68 12.82 -12.13
N THR A 130 -10.41 11.71 -12.13
CA THR A 130 -11.77 11.64 -11.60
C THR A 130 -11.83 11.52 -10.08
N ILE A 131 -10.72 11.14 -9.42
CA ILE A 131 -10.69 10.88 -7.98
C ILE A 131 -9.70 11.77 -7.23
N GLU A 132 -8.68 12.27 -7.89
CA GLU A 132 -7.65 13.09 -7.26
C GLU A 132 -7.16 14.16 -8.25
N GLU A 133 -6.46 15.15 -7.71
CA GLU A 133 -5.78 16.13 -8.54
C GLU A 133 -4.44 15.58 -8.99
N VAL A 134 -4.27 15.41 -10.31
CA VAL A 134 -3.11 14.72 -10.90
C VAL A 134 -1.79 15.38 -10.51
N GLU A 135 -1.71 16.70 -10.57
CA GLU A 135 -0.46 17.40 -10.25
C GLU A 135 -0.06 17.25 -8.79
N GLU A 136 -1.02 17.19 -7.88
CA GLU A 136 -0.76 16.91 -6.48
C GLU A 136 -0.23 15.49 -6.28
N GLN A 137 -0.78 14.52 -7.00
CA GLN A 137 -0.33 13.14 -6.91
C GLN A 137 1.09 12.98 -7.45
N LYS A 138 1.41 13.66 -8.54
CA LYS A 138 2.79 13.68 -9.08
C LYS A 138 3.76 14.25 -8.06
N ARG A 139 3.41 15.35 -7.42
CA ARG A 139 4.23 15.98 -6.40
C ARG A 139 4.43 15.06 -5.20
N PHE A 140 3.35 14.43 -4.76
CA PHE A 140 3.41 13.50 -3.65
C PHE A 140 4.31 12.30 -3.98
N PHE A 141 4.20 11.77 -5.19
CA PHE A 141 5.04 10.68 -5.65
C PHE A 141 6.53 11.05 -5.61
N GLN A 142 6.87 12.28 -5.98
CA GLN A 142 8.24 12.78 -5.91
C GLN A 142 8.75 12.78 -4.46
N ILE A 143 7.88 13.13 -3.50
CA ILE A 143 8.23 13.09 -2.09
C ILE A 143 8.47 11.66 -1.63
N LEU A 144 7.60 10.73 -2.00
CA LEU A 144 7.71 9.33 -1.60
C LEU A 144 8.92 8.62 -2.20
N THR A 145 9.38 9.05 -3.36
CA THR A 145 10.49 8.41 -4.08
C THR A 145 11.83 9.13 -3.90
N ARG A 146 11.86 10.24 -3.19
CA ARG A 146 13.11 10.99 -3.01
C ARG A 146 14.16 10.12 -2.32
N SER A 147 15.37 10.18 -2.82
CA SER A 147 16.52 9.55 -2.20
C SER A 147 17.20 10.57 -1.29
N GLY A 148 17.65 10.15 -0.18
CA GLY A 148 18.38 11.06 0.69
C GLY A 148 18.31 10.89 2.08
#